data_be215193f0fc609e63692cfffbc13f68
#
_entry.id   be215193f0fc609e63692cfffbc13f68
#
_cell.length_a   1.000
_cell.length_b   1.000
_cell.length_c   1.000
_cell.angle_alpha   90.00
_cell.angle_beta   90.00
_cell.angle_gamma   90.00
#
_symmetry.space_group_name_H-M   'P 1'
#
loop_
_entity.id
_entity.type
_entity.pdbx_description
1 polymer ?
#
loop_
_entity_poly.entity_id
_entity_poly.type
_entity_poly.pdbx_seq_one_letter_code
_entity_poly.pdbx_strand_id
1 'polypeptide(L)'
;MALSTDKSSKPYVRYLPFVPNGTVNIPPSKSDVHRAIICAALTRGKCTIAPVALSNDIKATIGVIEDMGCTASIKDGVLTVDGTNIFKTDNVTLDCGESGSALRFFIPVAAAGGINATFVGHGKLPERPIGIFTEALPKAGVKCETEGGLPLKISGRLESGTFEIPGNVSSQFITGLLLALPLVEGDSDIVLTSPIESVGYINMTIHTMAQFGVEIETTDNGWHIKGGQSYIPHDYTTDGDWSQASFFMVAGALGGKVTVNGVNRNSAQGDRKIAELLARFGAKVTQTDTSVTVEKGELNAIDIDASQIPDLVPVLTVCAAFAKGTTKIYNAERLRIKECDRLTATAKLINNLGGKVTELPDGLVIEGIDTLNGGFCEGFNDHRIVMSAGVCAVRLGGEIESSYALSINKSYPDFYIDYNNIGGKANVLDLR
;
A
#
# COMPACT_ATOMS: atom_id res chain seq x y z
N MET A 1 -18.94 6.85 -30.73
CA MET A 1 -19.82 7.20 -29.58
C MET A 1 -18.93 7.91 -28.58
N ALA A 2 -19.02 9.23 -28.46
CA ALA A 2 -18.20 10.01 -27.55
C ALA A 2 -18.64 9.70 -26.12
N LEU A 3 -17.74 9.13 -25.30
CA LEU A 3 -17.95 8.97 -23.87
C LEU A 3 -18.09 10.39 -23.26
N SER A 4 -19.28 10.70 -22.75
CA SER A 4 -19.53 11.88 -21.93
C SER A 4 -18.66 11.77 -20.69
N THR A 5 -17.52 12.43 -20.70
CA THR A 5 -16.69 12.61 -19.50
C THR A 5 -17.34 13.68 -18.66
N ASP A 6 -17.99 13.28 -17.58
CA ASP A 6 -18.46 14.22 -16.55
C ASP A 6 -17.22 14.82 -15.86
N LYS A 7 -16.80 16.00 -16.37
CA LYS A 7 -15.64 16.77 -15.89
C LYS A 7 -15.96 17.60 -14.63
N SER A 8 -17.17 17.47 -14.05
CA SER A 8 -17.75 18.53 -13.23
C SER A 8 -17.37 18.59 -11.76
N SER A 9 -16.51 17.72 -11.19
CA SER A 9 -16.26 17.78 -9.74
C SER A 9 -14.91 17.26 -9.21
N LYS A 10 -13.94 16.93 -10.07
CA LYS A 10 -12.69 16.27 -9.61
C LYS A 10 -11.48 16.97 -10.18
N PRO A 11 -10.46 17.35 -9.37
CA PRO A 11 -9.25 17.95 -9.88
C PRO A 11 -8.51 16.97 -10.80
N TYR A 12 -7.96 17.52 -11.89
CA TYR A 12 -7.16 16.80 -12.89
C TYR A 12 -5.70 17.14 -12.72
N VAL A 13 -4.83 16.24 -13.15
CA VAL A 13 -3.42 16.55 -13.36
C VAL A 13 -3.09 16.42 -14.83
N ARG A 14 -2.37 17.41 -15.36
CA ARG A 14 -1.80 17.37 -16.70
C ARG A 14 -0.31 17.05 -16.61
N TYR A 15 0.11 16.02 -17.32
CA TYR A 15 1.50 15.61 -17.47
C TYR A 15 1.99 15.92 -18.88
N LEU A 16 3.16 16.56 -18.99
CA LEU A 16 3.82 16.84 -20.26
C LEU A 16 5.05 15.94 -20.44
N PRO A 17 5.47 15.68 -21.69
CA PRO A 17 6.68 14.93 -21.98
C PRO A 17 7.91 15.52 -21.28
N PHE A 18 8.79 14.65 -20.80
CA PHE A 18 10.04 15.06 -20.17
C PHE A 18 11.11 13.96 -20.21
N VAL A 19 12.34 14.33 -19.94
CA VAL A 19 13.46 13.41 -19.74
C VAL A 19 13.82 13.43 -18.26
N PRO A 20 13.62 12.32 -17.52
CA PRO A 20 13.90 12.29 -16.10
C PRO A 20 15.40 12.35 -15.81
N ASN A 21 15.79 13.27 -14.95
CA ASN A 21 17.16 13.40 -14.48
C ASN A 21 17.19 14.07 -13.11
N GLY A 22 17.75 13.41 -12.12
CA GLY A 22 17.84 13.99 -10.78
C GLY A 22 17.86 12.97 -9.66
N THR A 23 17.64 13.48 -8.45
CA THR A 23 17.63 12.70 -7.22
C THR A 23 16.32 12.95 -6.46
N VAL A 24 15.73 11.89 -5.93
CA VAL A 24 14.55 11.93 -5.08
C VAL A 24 14.90 11.34 -3.71
N ASN A 25 14.51 12.01 -2.65
CA ASN A 25 14.52 11.43 -1.31
C ASN A 25 13.13 10.84 -1.04
N ILE A 26 13.06 9.51 -1.00
CA ILE A 26 11.76 8.82 -0.93
C ILE A 26 11.12 9.00 0.45
N PRO A 27 9.79 9.20 0.54
CA PRO A 27 9.11 9.28 1.83
C PRO A 27 9.21 7.96 2.61
N PRO A 28 8.99 8.00 3.94
CA PRO A 28 8.89 6.80 4.76
C PRO A 28 7.77 5.89 4.27
N SER A 29 8.00 4.58 4.38
CA SER A 29 7.05 3.56 3.95
C SER A 29 5.73 3.66 4.71
N LYS A 30 4.66 3.97 3.97
CA LYS A 30 3.31 3.99 4.53
C LYS A 30 2.98 2.69 5.27
N SER A 31 3.33 1.55 4.68
CA SER A 31 3.04 0.24 5.25
C SER A 31 3.82 -0.04 6.54
N ASP A 32 5.03 0.50 6.67
CA ASP A 32 5.84 0.39 7.88
C ASP A 32 5.32 1.33 8.97
N VAL A 33 5.04 2.58 8.61
CA VAL A 33 4.48 3.59 9.54
C VAL A 33 3.17 3.14 10.17
N HIS A 34 2.24 2.53 9.42
CA HIS A 34 1.00 1.97 9.99
C HIS A 34 1.29 1.00 11.13
N ARG A 35 2.24 0.07 10.92
CA ARG A 35 2.62 -0.95 11.90
C ARG A 35 3.26 -0.34 13.14
N ALA A 36 4.19 0.58 12.92
CA ALA A 36 4.88 1.28 13.99
C ALA A 36 3.89 2.07 14.88
N ILE A 37 2.92 2.79 14.28
CA ILE A 37 1.89 3.52 15.02
C ILE A 37 1.07 2.58 15.89
N ILE A 38 0.62 1.45 15.35
CA ILE A 38 -0.20 0.49 16.10
C ILE A 38 0.63 -0.14 17.22
N CYS A 39 1.85 -0.61 16.94
CA CYS A 39 2.73 -1.17 17.97
C CYS A 39 3.01 -0.15 19.06
N ALA A 40 3.32 1.11 18.73
CA ALA A 40 3.53 2.20 19.68
C ALA A 40 2.31 2.45 20.57
N ALA A 41 1.10 2.49 19.98
CA ALA A 41 -0.15 2.63 20.72
C ALA A 41 -0.35 1.47 21.72
N LEU A 42 -0.01 0.24 21.31
CA LEU A 42 -0.19 -0.96 22.15
C LEU A 42 0.82 -1.08 23.29
N THR A 43 1.90 -0.31 23.31
CA THR A 43 2.89 -0.32 24.41
C THR A 43 2.34 0.19 25.74
N ARG A 44 1.21 0.88 25.74
CA ARG A 44 0.66 1.60 26.90
C ARG A 44 1.66 2.60 27.52
N GLY A 45 2.55 3.12 26.71
CA GLY A 45 3.57 4.10 27.05
C GLY A 45 3.78 5.11 25.91
N LYS A 46 4.85 5.86 26.00
CA LYS A 46 5.19 6.90 25.03
C LYS A 46 6.32 6.46 24.13
N CYS A 47 6.12 6.60 22.82
CA CYS A 47 7.10 6.25 21.78
C CYS A 47 7.22 7.36 20.76
N THR A 48 8.35 7.42 20.04
CA THR A 48 8.54 8.25 18.86
C THR A 48 8.71 7.37 17.61
N ILE A 49 8.20 7.85 16.48
CA ILE A 49 8.29 7.20 15.18
C ILE A 49 8.82 8.25 14.19
N ALA A 50 9.93 7.97 13.52
CA ALA A 50 10.56 8.91 12.61
C ALA A 50 11.34 8.20 11.47
N PRO A 51 11.35 8.78 10.27
CA PRO A 51 10.49 9.87 9.81
C PRO A 51 9.05 9.42 9.55
N VAL A 52 8.08 10.34 9.57
CA VAL A 52 6.69 10.09 9.21
C VAL A 52 6.20 11.12 8.20
N ALA A 53 5.55 10.65 7.13
CA ALA A 53 4.82 11.47 6.17
C ALA A 53 3.30 11.31 6.39
N LEU A 54 2.59 12.44 6.52
CA LEU A 54 1.16 12.46 6.81
C LEU A 54 0.30 12.28 5.54
N SER A 55 0.30 11.08 4.99
CA SER A 55 -0.70 10.70 3.98
C SER A 55 -2.09 10.55 4.61
N ASN A 56 -3.14 10.53 3.78
CA ASN A 56 -4.51 10.36 4.28
C ASN A 56 -4.69 9.02 5.02
N ASP A 57 -4.05 7.95 4.55
CA ASP A 57 -4.11 6.64 5.21
C ASP A 57 -3.44 6.67 6.60
N ILE A 58 -2.31 7.39 6.74
CA ILE A 58 -1.63 7.55 8.03
C ILE A 58 -2.46 8.42 8.99
N LYS A 59 -3.08 9.49 8.48
CA LYS A 59 -4.00 10.31 9.28
C LYS A 59 -5.18 9.50 9.81
N ALA A 60 -5.76 8.62 8.98
CA ALA A 60 -6.82 7.72 9.41
C ALA A 60 -6.34 6.77 10.54
N THR A 61 -5.14 6.20 10.41
CA THR A 61 -4.56 5.35 11.48
C THR A 61 -4.34 6.11 12.79
N ILE A 62 -3.84 7.36 12.70
CA ILE A 62 -3.69 8.23 13.88
C ILE A 62 -5.06 8.50 14.50
N GLY A 63 -6.06 8.90 13.72
CA GLY A 63 -7.41 9.14 14.20
C GLY A 63 -8.00 7.93 14.93
N VAL A 64 -7.84 6.72 14.39
CA VAL A 64 -8.35 5.50 15.04
C VAL A 64 -7.69 5.25 16.39
N ILE A 65 -6.36 5.41 16.54
CA ILE A 65 -5.73 5.24 17.86
C ILE A 65 -6.16 6.33 18.86
N GLU A 66 -6.40 7.56 18.39
CA GLU A 66 -6.91 8.65 19.22
C GLU A 66 -8.34 8.36 19.71
N ASP A 67 -9.23 7.88 18.84
CA ASP A 67 -10.59 7.44 19.21
C ASP A 67 -10.55 6.24 20.18
N MET A 68 -9.51 5.41 20.11
CA MET A 68 -9.29 4.30 21.06
C MET A 68 -8.64 4.74 22.39
N GLY A 69 -8.37 6.05 22.59
CA GLY A 69 -7.90 6.63 23.84
C GLY A 69 -6.43 7.02 23.87
N CYS A 70 -5.67 6.85 22.79
CA CYS A 70 -4.29 7.32 22.69
C CYS A 70 -4.23 8.84 22.46
N THR A 71 -3.06 9.43 22.64
CA THR A 71 -2.76 10.76 22.11
C THR A 71 -1.62 10.70 21.12
N ALA A 72 -1.69 11.51 20.07
CA ALA A 72 -0.66 11.60 19.06
C ALA A 72 -0.32 13.05 18.73
N SER A 73 0.95 13.33 18.47
CA SER A 73 1.40 14.65 18.03
C SER A 73 2.56 14.51 17.07
N ILE A 74 2.59 15.35 16.03
CA ILE A 74 3.68 15.36 15.07
C ILE A 74 4.40 16.71 15.09
N LYS A 75 5.72 16.64 15.08
CA LYS A 75 6.59 17.82 14.96
C LYS A 75 7.82 17.43 14.15
N ASP A 76 8.14 18.24 13.12
CA ASP A 76 9.34 18.08 12.29
C ASP A 76 9.54 16.66 11.72
N GLY A 77 8.43 16.01 11.29
CA GLY A 77 8.47 14.64 10.76
C GLY A 77 8.61 13.54 11.81
N VAL A 78 8.60 13.88 13.11
CA VAL A 78 8.61 12.93 14.23
C VAL A 78 7.19 12.83 14.81
N LEU A 79 6.62 11.65 14.78
CA LEU A 79 5.34 11.36 15.42
C LEU A 79 5.60 10.82 16.83
N THR A 80 5.00 11.45 17.81
CA THR A 80 4.95 10.94 19.21
C THR A 80 3.59 10.33 19.44
N VAL A 81 3.55 9.08 19.89
CA VAL A 81 2.35 8.34 20.29
C VAL A 81 2.42 8.04 21.76
N ASP A 82 1.36 8.35 22.51
CA ASP A 82 1.19 7.95 23.91
C ASP A 82 -0.01 7.01 24.02
N GLY A 83 0.27 5.72 24.20
CA GLY A 83 -0.69 4.63 24.30
C GLY A 83 -1.19 4.35 25.73
N THR A 84 -0.84 5.17 26.74
CA THR A 84 -1.16 4.94 28.16
C THR A 84 -2.66 4.67 28.40
N ASN A 85 -3.50 5.27 27.60
CA ASN A 85 -4.96 5.17 27.73
C ASN A 85 -5.63 4.32 26.64
N ILE A 86 -4.88 3.57 25.85
CA ILE A 86 -5.48 2.69 24.82
C ILE A 86 -6.50 1.73 25.47
N PHE A 87 -7.60 1.51 24.79
CA PHE A 87 -8.74 0.68 25.23
C PHE A 87 -9.52 1.22 26.45
N LYS A 88 -9.35 2.49 26.83
CA LYS A 88 -10.16 3.13 27.89
C LYS A 88 -11.46 3.75 27.38
N THR A 89 -11.66 3.79 26.08
CA THR A 89 -12.90 4.22 25.42
C THR A 89 -13.77 3.01 25.10
N ASP A 90 -15.08 3.20 24.98
CA ASP A 90 -16.04 2.15 24.60
C ASP A 90 -17.17 2.77 23.76
N ASN A 91 -17.86 1.95 22.98
CA ASN A 91 -18.94 2.36 22.06
C ASN A 91 -18.50 3.49 21.09
N VAL A 92 -17.31 3.34 20.51
CA VAL A 92 -16.66 4.35 19.67
C VAL A 92 -16.93 4.11 18.20
N THR A 93 -16.93 5.18 17.41
CA THR A 93 -16.89 5.11 15.96
C THR A 93 -15.45 5.30 15.50
N LEU A 94 -14.94 4.32 14.75
CA LEU A 94 -13.57 4.29 14.23
C LEU A 94 -13.62 4.56 12.72
N ASP A 95 -13.27 5.79 12.33
CA ASP A 95 -13.23 6.17 10.91
C ASP A 95 -11.89 5.80 10.28
N CYS A 96 -11.93 4.78 9.43
CA CYS A 96 -10.76 4.30 8.69
C CYS A 96 -10.48 5.09 7.40
N GLY A 97 -11.22 6.15 7.09
CA GLY A 97 -11.10 6.91 5.85
C GLY A 97 -11.30 6.02 4.63
N GLU A 98 -10.29 5.98 3.74
CA GLU A 98 -10.23 5.04 2.61
C GLU A 98 -9.16 3.94 2.83
N SER A 99 -8.59 3.85 4.05
CA SER A 99 -7.47 2.97 4.36
C SER A 99 -7.90 1.55 4.68
N GLY A 100 -7.65 0.62 3.75
CA GLY A 100 -7.83 -0.81 4.01
C GLY A 100 -6.90 -1.37 5.09
N SER A 101 -5.73 -0.75 5.30
CA SER A 101 -4.80 -1.12 6.37
C SER A 101 -5.37 -0.74 7.74
N ALA A 102 -5.82 0.52 7.91
CA ALA A 102 -6.46 0.95 9.15
C ALA A 102 -7.64 0.02 9.50
N LEU A 103 -8.55 -0.21 8.54
CA LEU A 103 -9.71 -1.07 8.78
C LEU A 103 -9.31 -2.48 9.25
N ARG A 104 -8.50 -3.18 8.46
CA ARG A 104 -8.22 -4.60 8.72
C ARG A 104 -7.27 -4.85 9.87
N PHE A 105 -6.42 -3.87 10.21
CA PHE A 105 -5.53 -4.00 11.37
C PHE A 105 -6.30 -3.75 12.68
N PHE A 106 -7.17 -2.73 12.70
CA PHE A 106 -7.84 -2.37 13.93
C PHE A 106 -9.06 -3.21 14.29
N ILE A 107 -9.71 -3.91 13.35
CA ILE A 107 -10.83 -4.80 13.70
C ILE A 107 -10.43 -5.81 14.79
N PRO A 108 -9.39 -6.67 14.60
CA PRO A 108 -8.99 -7.61 15.62
C PRO A 108 -8.29 -6.94 16.81
N VAL A 109 -7.58 -5.81 16.63
CA VAL A 109 -6.95 -5.06 17.72
C VAL A 109 -7.99 -4.48 18.69
N ALA A 110 -9.05 -3.86 18.18
CA ALA A 110 -10.14 -3.35 19.01
C ALA A 110 -10.87 -4.49 19.74
N ALA A 111 -11.08 -5.63 19.05
CA ALA A 111 -11.66 -6.82 19.63
C ALA A 111 -10.79 -7.41 20.77
N ALA A 112 -9.46 -7.45 20.61
CA ALA A 112 -8.53 -7.91 21.67
C ALA A 112 -8.56 -6.97 22.87
N GLY A 113 -8.75 -5.67 22.66
CA GLY A 113 -8.96 -4.69 23.73
C GLY A 113 -10.32 -4.81 24.42
N GLY A 114 -11.30 -5.50 23.81
CA GLY A 114 -12.67 -5.62 24.31
C GLY A 114 -13.50 -4.35 24.10
N ILE A 115 -13.15 -3.52 23.10
CA ILE A 115 -13.88 -2.29 22.77
C ILE A 115 -15.09 -2.63 21.89
N ASN A 116 -16.27 -2.15 22.24
CA ASN A 116 -17.41 -2.10 21.35
C ASN A 116 -17.18 -0.95 20.33
N ALA A 117 -17.10 -1.27 19.07
CA ALA A 117 -16.75 -0.29 18.05
C ALA A 117 -17.60 -0.40 16.79
N THR A 118 -17.83 0.75 16.14
CA THR A 118 -18.42 0.82 14.81
C THR A 118 -17.35 1.32 13.83
N PHE A 119 -16.91 0.44 12.94
CA PHE A 119 -15.98 0.82 11.87
C PHE A 119 -16.75 1.45 10.70
N VAL A 120 -16.27 2.61 10.27
CA VAL A 120 -16.78 3.34 9.10
C VAL A 120 -15.63 3.67 8.14
N GLY A 121 -15.98 4.06 6.91
CA GLY A 121 -15.00 4.44 5.91
C GLY A 121 -15.66 5.03 4.69
N HIS A 122 -14.84 5.53 3.74
CA HIS A 122 -15.27 6.29 2.58
C HIS A 122 -14.77 5.67 1.27
N GLY A 123 -15.17 6.27 0.15
CA GLY A 123 -14.78 5.85 -1.19
C GLY A 123 -15.18 4.40 -1.46
N LYS A 124 -14.23 3.58 -1.85
CA LYS A 124 -14.42 2.13 -2.10
C LYS A 124 -14.26 1.26 -0.86
N LEU A 125 -13.82 1.80 0.28
CA LEU A 125 -13.54 0.99 1.47
C LEU A 125 -14.78 0.24 1.98
N PRO A 126 -16.00 0.80 1.97
CA PRO A 126 -17.20 0.09 2.40
C PRO A 126 -17.52 -1.19 1.61
N GLU A 127 -17.10 -1.25 0.34
CA GLU A 127 -17.35 -2.38 -0.56
C GLU A 127 -16.23 -3.44 -0.53
N ARG A 128 -15.09 -3.12 0.11
CA ARG A 128 -13.93 -4.03 0.15
C ARG A 128 -14.18 -5.20 1.10
N PRO A 129 -13.67 -6.42 0.77
CA PRO A 129 -13.97 -7.63 1.55
C PRO A 129 -13.57 -7.50 3.02
N ILE A 130 -14.49 -7.85 3.92
CA ILE A 130 -14.29 -8.03 5.36
C ILE A 130 -14.76 -9.41 5.84
N GLY A 131 -15.31 -10.23 4.93
CA GLY A 131 -15.92 -11.53 5.22
C GLY A 131 -15.04 -12.46 6.03
N ILE A 132 -13.71 -12.45 5.78
CA ILE A 132 -12.76 -13.27 6.53
C ILE A 132 -12.88 -13.02 8.04
N PHE A 133 -12.99 -11.76 8.47
CA PHE A 133 -13.16 -11.44 9.90
C PHE A 133 -14.57 -11.71 10.40
N THR A 134 -15.61 -11.41 9.60
CA THR A 134 -16.99 -11.67 10.01
C THR A 134 -17.34 -13.18 10.10
N GLU A 135 -16.49 -14.04 9.53
CA GLU A 135 -16.57 -15.49 9.66
C GLU A 135 -15.68 -16.05 10.79
N ALA A 136 -14.46 -15.49 10.97
CA ALA A 136 -13.51 -16.00 11.94
C ALA A 136 -13.75 -15.47 13.37
N LEU A 137 -13.96 -14.17 13.54
CA LEU A 137 -14.06 -13.55 14.86
C LEU A 137 -15.26 -14.00 15.69
N PRO A 138 -16.45 -14.32 15.14
CA PRO A 138 -17.55 -14.87 15.93
C PRO A 138 -17.23 -16.20 16.60
N LYS A 139 -16.34 -17.00 16.02
CA LYS A 139 -15.89 -18.27 16.62
C LYS A 139 -14.95 -18.06 17.82
N ALA A 140 -14.43 -16.84 17.96
CA ALA A 140 -13.49 -16.41 18.99
C ALA A 140 -14.07 -15.29 19.90
N GLY A 141 -15.37 -15.34 20.19
CA GLY A 141 -16.02 -14.47 21.21
C GLY A 141 -16.43 -13.08 20.75
N VAL A 142 -16.26 -12.72 19.48
CA VAL A 142 -16.55 -11.36 18.96
C VAL A 142 -17.80 -11.37 18.11
N LYS A 143 -18.85 -10.65 18.50
CA LYS A 143 -20.03 -10.43 17.68
C LYS A 143 -19.71 -9.42 16.57
N CYS A 144 -20.04 -9.76 15.32
CA CYS A 144 -19.91 -8.89 14.14
C CYS A 144 -21.29 -8.61 13.55
N GLU A 145 -21.64 -7.34 13.34
CA GLU A 145 -22.89 -6.92 12.73
C GLU A 145 -22.60 -6.04 11.50
N THR A 146 -23.03 -6.49 10.33
CA THR A 146 -22.84 -5.78 9.06
C THR A 146 -23.85 -6.30 8.02
N GLU A 147 -24.11 -5.49 7.00
CA GLU A 147 -24.90 -5.89 5.81
C GLU A 147 -23.99 -6.34 4.65
N GLY A 148 -22.72 -6.72 4.94
CA GLY A 148 -21.78 -7.25 3.93
C GLY A 148 -20.58 -6.34 3.65
N GLY A 149 -20.46 -5.19 4.36
CA GLY A 149 -19.37 -4.22 4.23
C GLY A 149 -19.35 -3.27 5.41
N LEU A 150 -18.97 -2.02 5.20
CA LEU A 150 -19.10 -1.00 6.23
C LEU A 150 -20.50 -0.34 6.19
N PRO A 151 -21.05 0.08 7.34
CA PRO A 151 -20.44 0.00 8.66
C PRO A 151 -20.37 -1.42 9.20
N LEU A 152 -19.30 -1.74 9.93
CA LEU A 152 -19.16 -2.97 10.71
C LEU A 152 -19.20 -2.63 12.19
N LYS A 153 -20.12 -3.24 12.93
CA LYS A 153 -20.11 -3.16 14.41
C LYS A 153 -19.51 -4.42 15.00
N ILE A 154 -18.61 -4.24 15.94
CA ILE A 154 -18.06 -5.34 16.74
C ILE A 154 -18.40 -5.15 18.21
N SER A 155 -18.62 -6.25 18.93
CA SER A 155 -18.79 -6.27 20.39
C SER A 155 -18.30 -7.61 20.96
N GLY A 156 -18.00 -7.63 22.26
CA GLY A 156 -17.37 -8.77 22.91
C GLY A 156 -15.85 -8.63 22.95
N ARG A 157 -15.14 -9.71 23.27
CA ARG A 157 -13.69 -9.71 23.38
C ARG A 157 -13.10 -10.90 22.62
N LEU A 158 -12.01 -10.64 21.91
CA LEU A 158 -11.28 -11.68 21.17
C LEU A 158 -10.68 -12.70 22.15
N GLU A 159 -10.99 -13.96 21.91
CA GLU A 159 -10.45 -15.12 22.65
C GLU A 159 -9.35 -15.81 21.83
N SER A 160 -8.46 -16.52 22.53
CA SER A 160 -7.42 -17.35 21.89
C SER A 160 -8.02 -18.56 21.15
N GLY A 161 -7.29 -19.06 20.18
CA GLY A 161 -7.70 -20.23 19.40
C GLY A 161 -7.01 -20.37 18.05
N THR A 162 -7.55 -21.23 17.20
CA THR A 162 -7.03 -21.44 15.86
C THR A 162 -7.85 -20.63 14.84
N PHE A 163 -7.13 -19.81 14.07
CA PHE A 163 -7.70 -18.95 13.02
C PHE A 163 -7.30 -19.49 11.65
N GLU A 164 -8.23 -20.11 10.94
CA GLU A 164 -8.03 -20.56 9.57
C GLU A 164 -8.25 -19.42 8.60
N ILE A 165 -7.18 -18.95 7.92
CA ILE A 165 -7.20 -17.75 7.08
C ILE A 165 -6.65 -18.06 5.68
N PRO A 166 -7.34 -17.64 4.59
CA PRO A 166 -6.79 -17.78 3.26
C PRO A 166 -5.61 -16.83 3.05
N GLY A 167 -4.48 -17.38 2.58
CA GLY A 167 -3.23 -16.63 2.36
C GLY A 167 -3.21 -15.76 1.11
N ASN A 168 -4.14 -15.99 0.16
CA ASN A 168 -4.15 -15.40 -1.18
C ASN A 168 -5.15 -14.25 -1.37
N VAL A 169 -5.94 -13.87 -0.36
CA VAL A 169 -6.90 -12.75 -0.46
C VAL A 169 -6.25 -11.43 -0.10
N SER A 170 -5.72 -11.31 1.12
CA SER A 170 -4.97 -10.12 1.54
C SER A 170 -4.16 -10.42 2.81
N SER A 171 -2.87 -10.10 2.78
CA SER A 171 -1.99 -10.15 3.96
C SER A 171 -2.45 -9.27 5.13
N GLN A 172 -3.35 -8.30 4.87
CA GLN A 172 -3.85 -7.40 5.91
C GLN A 172 -4.71 -8.12 6.97
N PHE A 173 -5.42 -9.20 6.60
CA PHE A 173 -6.17 -10.01 7.57
C PHE A 173 -5.23 -10.71 8.56
N ILE A 174 -4.18 -11.33 8.03
CA ILE A 174 -3.14 -11.98 8.84
C ILE A 174 -2.43 -10.95 9.72
N THR A 175 -2.03 -9.81 9.14
CA THR A 175 -1.39 -8.71 9.90
C THR A 175 -2.25 -8.24 11.07
N GLY A 176 -3.55 -8.05 10.85
CA GLY A 176 -4.46 -7.63 11.93
C GLY A 176 -4.51 -8.63 13.09
N LEU A 177 -4.58 -9.93 12.79
CA LEU A 177 -4.55 -10.97 13.82
C LEU A 177 -3.19 -11.03 14.52
N LEU A 178 -2.06 -10.96 13.78
CA LEU A 178 -0.73 -10.93 14.39
C LEU A 178 -0.57 -9.78 15.39
N LEU A 179 -1.08 -8.59 15.08
CA LEU A 179 -1.03 -7.43 15.97
C LEU A 179 -1.91 -7.61 17.23
N ALA A 180 -3.01 -8.34 17.13
CA ALA A 180 -4.01 -8.48 18.17
C ALA A 180 -3.76 -9.65 19.13
N LEU A 181 -3.41 -10.83 18.58
CA LEU A 181 -3.34 -12.08 19.33
C LEU A 181 -2.33 -12.11 20.49
N PRO A 182 -1.19 -11.39 20.44
CA PRO A 182 -0.30 -11.29 21.60
C PRO A 182 -0.97 -10.70 22.85
N LEU A 183 -2.02 -9.89 22.69
CA LEU A 183 -2.75 -9.23 23.79
C LEU A 183 -3.78 -10.13 24.45
N VAL A 184 -4.13 -11.26 23.83
CA VAL A 184 -5.17 -12.18 24.29
C VAL A 184 -4.60 -13.16 25.31
N GLU A 185 -5.40 -13.58 26.29
CA GLU A 185 -5.01 -14.65 27.19
C GLU A 185 -5.03 -16.01 26.48
N GLY A 186 -3.97 -16.79 26.66
CA GLY A 186 -3.82 -18.07 25.98
C GLY A 186 -3.23 -17.99 24.57
N ASP A 187 -2.65 -19.08 24.13
CA ASP A 187 -1.92 -19.18 22.88
C ASP A 187 -2.89 -19.31 21.69
N SER A 188 -2.47 -18.83 20.54
CA SER A 188 -3.27 -18.86 19.31
C SER A 188 -2.43 -19.33 18.12
N ASP A 189 -3.11 -19.92 17.13
CA ASP A 189 -2.52 -20.31 15.87
C ASP A 189 -3.25 -19.62 14.70
N ILE A 190 -2.48 -19.09 13.76
CA ILE A 190 -2.99 -18.69 12.45
C ILE A 190 -2.56 -19.77 11.46
N VAL A 191 -3.54 -20.44 10.85
CA VAL A 191 -3.32 -21.54 9.90
C VAL A 191 -3.76 -21.10 8.51
N LEU A 192 -2.89 -21.24 7.52
CA LEU A 192 -3.19 -20.88 6.15
C LEU A 192 -4.04 -21.95 5.46
N THR A 193 -5.12 -21.56 4.81
CA THR A 193 -6.00 -22.45 4.02
C THR A 193 -5.71 -22.40 2.52
N SER A 194 -4.80 -21.53 2.08
CA SER A 194 -4.32 -21.43 0.71
C SER A 194 -2.88 -20.90 0.67
N PRO A 195 -2.17 -21.03 -0.46
CA PRO A 195 -0.81 -20.47 -0.60
C PRO A 195 -0.77 -18.99 -0.23
N ILE A 196 0.33 -18.58 0.41
CA ILE A 196 0.50 -17.21 0.88
C ILE A 196 0.96 -16.27 -0.24
N GLU A 197 0.33 -15.12 -0.33
CA GLU A 197 0.75 -14.01 -1.18
C GLU A 197 1.13 -12.79 -0.35
N SER A 198 2.02 -11.94 -0.88
CA SER A 198 2.54 -10.75 -0.16
C SER A 198 3.16 -11.07 1.20
N VAL A 199 3.90 -12.13 1.30
CA VAL A 199 4.61 -12.52 2.55
C VAL A 199 5.51 -11.41 3.08
N GLY A 200 6.05 -10.55 2.21
CA GLY A 200 6.87 -9.40 2.60
C GLY A 200 6.16 -8.45 3.57
N TYR A 201 4.85 -8.23 3.41
CA TYR A 201 4.08 -7.39 4.35
C TYR A 201 3.87 -8.06 5.71
N ILE A 202 3.79 -9.38 5.74
CA ILE A 202 3.69 -10.14 7.00
C ILE A 202 5.04 -10.13 7.72
N ASN A 203 6.12 -10.37 7.00
CA ASN A 203 7.47 -10.29 7.54
C ASN A 203 7.79 -8.90 8.10
N MET A 204 7.33 -7.83 7.41
CA MET A 204 7.41 -6.47 7.93
C MET A 204 6.65 -6.33 9.26
N THR A 205 5.44 -6.91 9.37
CA THR A 205 4.67 -6.88 10.62
C THR A 205 5.44 -7.57 11.75
N ILE A 206 5.91 -8.78 11.53
CA ILE A 206 6.67 -9.55 12.52
C ILE A 206 7.95 -8.82 12.92
N HIS A 207 8.66 -8.23 11.95
CA HIS A 207 9.86 -7.44 12.21
C HIS A 207 9.55 -6.21 13.08
N THR A 208 8.50 -5.44 12.74
CA THR A 208 8.11 -4.27 13.54
C THR A 208 7.69 -4.70 14.95
N MET A 209 6.87 -5.74 15.10
CA MET A 209 6.43 -6.26 16.41
C MET A 209 7.62 -6.69 17.28
N ALA A 210 8.64 -7.33 16.67
CA ALA A 210 9.84 -7.74 17.38
C ALA A 210 10.64 -6.54 17.95
N GLN A 211 10.66 -5.37 17.25
CA GLN A 211 11.26 -4.15 17.80
C GLN A 211 10.53 -3.65 19.05
N PHE A 212 9.22 -3.92 19.15
CA PHE A 212 8.40 -3.60 20.31
C PHE A 212 8.31 -4.78 21.32
N GLY A 213 9.22 -5.76 21.23
CA GLY A 213 9.37 -6.84 22.21
C GLY A 213 8.36 -7.98 22.12
N VAL A 214 7.61 -8.07 21.01
CA VAL A 214 6.64 -9.16 20.77
C VAL A 214 7.24 -10.20 19.83
N GLU A 215 7.17 -11.46 20.24
CA GLU A 215 7.71 -12.60 19.50
C GLU A 215 6.60 -13.42 18.83
N ILE A 216 6.80 -13.75 17.56
CA ILE A 216 5.91 -14.57 16.75
C ILE A 216 6.71 -15.75 16.22
N GLU A 217 6.25 -16.95 16.42
CA GLU A 217 6.86 -18.17 15.89
C GLU A 217 6.24 -18.51 14.52
N THR A 218 7.10 -18.63 13.50
CA THR A 218 6.65 -19.09 12.17
C THR A 218 6.63 -20.61 12.15
N THR A 219 5.53 -21.20 11.70
CA THR A 219 5.33 -22.63 11.52
C THR A 219 5.36 -23.01 10.04
N ASP A 220 5.27 -24.29 9.72
CA ASP A 220 5.26 -24.77 8.32
C ASP A 220 4.07 -24.21 7.51
N ASN A 221 2.93 -23.92 8.17
CA ASN A 221 1.70 -23.48 7.49
C ASN A 221 1.02 -22.30 8.21
N GLY A 222 1.81 -21.37 8.76
CA GLY A 222 1.25 -20.19 9.43
C GLY A 222 2.11 -19.69 10.58
N TRP A 223 1.48 -19.33 11.70
CA TRP A 223 2.17 -18.72 12.85
C TRP A 223 1.55 -19.20 14.15
N HIS A 224 2.42 -19.46 15.13
CA HIS A 224 2.05 -19.66 16.52
C HIS A 224 2.32 -18.39 17.32
N ILE A 225 1.34 -17.94 18.10
CA ILE A 225 1.38 -16.71 18.85
C ILE A 225 1.14 -17.02 20.33
N LYS A 226 2.15 -16.82 21.17
CA LYS A 226 1.97 -16.85 22.62
C LYS A 226 1.09 -15.68 23.03
N GLY A 227 0.07 -15.96 23.84
CA GLY A 227 -0.78 -14.94 24.42
C GLY A 227 -0.16 -14.26 25.64
N GLY A 228 -0.81 -13.21 26.14
CA GLY A 228 -0.37 -12.48 27.33
C GLY A 228 0.95 -11.72 27.17
N GLN A 229 1.42 -11.49 25.95
CA GLN A 229 2.60 -10.66 25.67
C GLN A 229 2.27 -9.18 25.85
N SER A 230 3.29 -8.39 26.10
CA SER A 230 3.18 -6.92 26.21
C SER A 230 4.09 -6.26 25.19
N TYR A 231 3.55 -5.27 24.48
CA TYR A 231 4.37 -4.37 23.66
C TYR A 231 5.17 -3.46 24.59
N ILE A 232 6.47 -3.33 24.29
CA ILE A 232 7.42 -2.53 25.09
C ILE A 232 7.70 -1.22 24.38
N PRO A 233 7.65 -0.05 25.09
CA PRO A 233 7.97 1.24 24.48
C PRO A 233 9.32 1.23 23.77
N HIS A 234 9.31 1.68 22.50
CA HIS A 234 10.48 1.72 21.63
C HIS A 234 10.38 2.90 20.68
N ASP A 235 11.46 3.64 20.51
CA ASP A 235 11.56 4.68 19.49
C ASP A 235 11.91 4.03 18.15
N TYR A 236 11.05 4.22 17.15
CA TYR A 236 11.08 3.47 15.90
C TYR A 236 11.58 4.33 14.73
N THR A 237 12.50 3.79 13.95
CA THR A 237 12.98 4.40 12.70
C THR A 237 12.33 3.69 11.52
N THR A 238 11.59 4.44 10.70
CA THR A 238 10.89 3.89 9.53
C THR A 238 11.79 3.78 8.31
N ASP A 239 11.61 2.70 7.54
CA ASP A 239 12.26 2.53 6.24
C ASP A 239 11.63 3.42 5.17
N GLY A 240 12.40 3.75 4.13
CA GLY A 240 11.87 4.40 2.92
C GLY A 240 10.93 3.49 2.12
N ASP A 241 9.99 4.08 1.40
CA ASP A 241 8.93 3.37 0.69
C ASP A 241 9.37 2.85 -0.69
N TRP A 242 9.63 1.55 -0.81
CA TRP A 242 10.02 0.92 -2.06
C TRP A 242 8.90 0.93 -3.11
N SER A 243 7.63 0.88 -2.69
CA SER A 243 6.50 1.00 -3.60
C SER A 243 6.47 2.37 -4.27
N GLN A 244 6.71 3.44 -3.51
CA GLN A 244 6.75 4.81 -4.04
C GLN A 244 8.02 5.05 -4.86
N ALA A 245 9.16 4.52 -4.43
CA ALA A 245 10.43 4.57 -5.15
C ALA A 245 10.32 4.00 -6.58
N SER A 246 9.49 2.99 -6.78
CA SER A 246 9.33 2.31 -8.05
C SER A 246 8.93 3.22 -9.22
N PHE A 247 8.11 4.24 -8.98
CA PHE A 247 7.69 5.20 -10.02
C PHE A 247 8.88 5.99 -10.59
N PHE A 248 9.77 6.45 -9.72
CA PHE A 248 10.97 7.19 -10.10
C PHE A 248 12.01 6.28 -10.73
N MET A 249 12.16 5.06 -10.23
CA MET A 249 13.06 4.06 -10.82
C MET A 249 12.64 3.68 -12.23
N VAL A 250 11.32 3.44 -12.46
CA VAL A 250 10.80 3.16 -13.81
C VAL A 250 10.98 4.37 -14.73
N ALA A 251 10.73 5.59 -14.24
CA ALA A 251 10.99 6.80 -15.04
C ALA A 251 12.46 6.86 -15.49
N GLY A 252 13.42 6.59 -14.60
CA GLY A 252 14.85 6.51 -14.94
C GLY A 252 15.14 5.44 -16.01
N ALA A 253 14.57 4.24 -15.88
CA ALA A 253 14.74 3.14 -16.83
C ALA A 253 14.21 3.49 -18.24
N LEU A 254 13.11 4.24 -18.33
CA LEU A 254 12.47 4.62 -19.57
C LEU A 254 13.20 5.71 -20.36
N GLY A 255 13.77 6.71 -19.69
CA GLY A 255 14.18 7.89 -20.44
C GLY A 255 15.44 8.61 -20.02
N GLY A 256 16.00 8.36 -18.83
CA GLY A 256 17.10 9.18 -18.33
C GLY A 256 17.93 8.52 -17.24
N LYS A 257 18.15 9.27 -16.14
CA LYS A 257 18.89 8.81 -14.97
C LYS A 257 18.24 9.37 -13.72
N VAL A 258 17.81 8.50 -12.82
CA VAL A 258 17.21 8.89 -11.54
C VAL A 258 17.89 8.14 -10.41
N THR A 259 18.27 8.88 -9.36
CA THR A 259 18.74 8.32 -8.09
C THR A 259 17.64 8.47 -7.04
N VAL A 260 17.30 7.37 -6.38
CA VAL A 260 16.36 7.34 -5.27
C VAL A 260 17.12 7.07 -3.99
N ASN A 261 17.10 8.02 -3.07
CA ASN A 261 17.71 7.92 -1.74
C ASN A 261 16.67 7.55 -0.68
N GLY A 262 17.14 7.04 0.45
CA GLY A 262 16.33 6.73 1.62
C GLY A 262 15.73 5.32 1.60
N VAL A 263 15.96 4.53 0.56
CA VAL A 263 15.57 3.12 0.53
C VAL A 263 16.60 2.27 1.29
N ASN A 264 16.12 1.28 2.01
CA ASN A 264 16.97 0.30 2.69
C ASN A 264 17.08 -0.97 1.82
N ARG A 265 18.30 -1.32 1.42
CA ARG A 265 18.56 -2.53 0.61
C ARG A 265 18.08 -3.81 1.30
N ASN A 266 18.14 -3.86 2.63
CA ASN A 266 17.78 -5.02 3.44
C ASN A 266 16.34 -4.96 3.99
N SER A 267 15.52 -4.00 3.51
CA SER A 267 14.13 -3.86 3.93
C SER A 267 13.34 -5.15 3.74
N ALA A 268 12.40 -5.41 4.65
CA ALA A 268 11.42 -6.50 4.52
C ALA A 268 10.37 -6.25 3.42
N GLN A 269 10.32 -5.07 2.84
CA GLN A 269 9.37 -4.71 1.78
C GLN A 269 9.59 -5.58 0.53
N GLY A 270 8.56 -6.33 0.10
CA GLY A 270 8.62 -7.17 -1.12
C GLY A 270 8.91 -6.36 -2.38
N ASP A 271 8.44 -5.11 -2.41
CA ASP A 271 8.55 -4.19 -3.55
C ASP A 271 10.01 -3.74 -3.84
N ARG A 272 10.98 -4.02 -2.94
CA ARG A 272 12.41 -3.86 -3.26
C ARG A 272 12.84 -4.68 -4.48
N LYS A 273 12.05 -5.68 -4.87
CA LYS A 273 12.26 -6.47 -6.08
C LYS A 273 12.23 -5.64 -7.37
N ILE A 274 11.70 -4.43 -7.33
CA ILE A 274 11.72 -3.51 -8.48
C ILE A 274 13.13 -3.30 -9.05
N ALA A 275 14.16 -3.20 -8.21
CA ALA A 275 15.54 -2.99 -8.67
C ALA A 275 16.04 -4.19 -9.51
N GLU A 276 15.77 -5.42 -9.08
CA GLU A 276 16.07 -6.65 -9.82
C GLU A 276 15.28 -6.71 -11.14
N LEU A 277 13.98 -6.43 -11.09
CA LEU A 277 13.11 -6.50 -12.26
C LEU A 277 13.54 -5.49 -13.33
N LEU A 278 13.90 -4.26 -12.95
CA LEU A 278 14.39 -3.27 -13.91
C LEU A 278 15.73 -3.68 -14.54
N ALA A 279 16.63 -4.29 -13.77
CA ALA A 279 17.86 -4.86 -14.32
C ALA A 279 17.56 -6.00 -15.29
N ARG A 280 16.58 -6.88 -15.01
CA ARG A 280 16.14 -7.94 -15.91
C ARG A 280 15.49 -7.40 -17.19
N PHE A 281 14.75 -6.30 -17.10
CA PHE A 281 14.27 -5.59 -18.31
C PHE A 281 15.41 -5.04 -19.17
N GLY A 282 16.58 -4.76 -18.60
CA GLY A 282 17.75 -4.22 -19.30
C GLY A 282 18.11 -2.78 -18.93
N ALA A 283 17.49 -2.19 -17.91
CA ALA A 283 17.93 -0.91 -17.36
C ALA A 283 19.26 -1.08 -16.62
N LYS A 284 20.05 0.00 -16.53
CA LYS A 284 21.29 0.02 -15.74
C LYS A 284 20.93 0.37 -14.30
N VAL A 285 21.09 -0.57 -13.39
CA VAL A 285 20.76 -0.40 -11.98
C VAL A 285 22.01 -0.47 -11.12
N THR A 286 22.26 0.56 -10.32
CA THR A 286 23.32 0.60 -9.33
C THR A 286 22.70 0.81 -7.95
N GLN A 287 23.01 -0.06 -6.99
CA GLN A 287 22.43 -0.04 -5.65
C GLN A 287 23.51 0.06 -4.59
N THR A 288 23.30 0.96 -3.61
CA THR A 288 24.01 1.01 -2.34
C THR A 288 23.12 0.48 -1.21
N ASP A 289 23.55 0.61 0.04
CA ASP A 289 22.72 0.21 1.18
C ASP A 289 21.47 1.11 1.34
N THR A 290 21.57 2.38 0.92
CA THR A 290 20.54 3.40 1.18
C THR A 290 20.04 4.13 -0.07
N SER A 291 20.49 3.73 -1.27
CA SER A 291 20.09 4.37 -2.53
C SER A 291 20.08 3.40 -3.70
N VAL A 292 19.27 3.73 -4.71
CA VAL A 292 19.27 3.06 -6.02
C VAL A 292 19.33 4.11 -7.11
N THR A 293 20.28 3.94 -8.03
CA THR A 293 20.34 4.73 -9.29
C THR A 293 19.90 3.85 -10.45
N VAL A 294 18.95 4.33 -11.21
CA VAL A 294 18.46 3.65 -12.42
C VAL A 294 18.69 4.56 -13.62
N GLU A 295 19.34 4.02 -14.66
CA GLU A 295 19.62 4.71 -15.91
C GLU A 295 18.95 3.95 -17.06
N LYS A 296 18.56 4.69 -18.10
CA LYS A 296 18.02 4.16 -19.32
C LYS A 296 18.88 3.04 -19.89
N GLY A 297 18.24 1.95 -20.29
CA GLY A 297 18.82 0.84 -21.02
C GLY A 297 17.99 0.46 -22.24
N GLU A 298 18.36 -0.64 -22.86
CA GLU A 298 17.55 -1.28 -23.90
C GLU A 298 16.62 -2.28 -23.21
N LEU A 299 15.34 -1.89 -23.12
CA LEU A 299 14.37 -2.69 -22.37
C LEU A 299 13.84 -3.83 -23.24
N ASN A 300 13.85 -5.05 -22.71
CA ASN A 300 13.32 -6.27 -23.29
C ASN A 300 12.26 -6.87 -22.39
N ALA A 301 11.26 -7.49 -22.99
CA ALA A 301 10.15 -8.10 -22.27
C ALA A 301 10.61 -9.23 -21.34
N ILE A 302 9.95 -9.36 -20.20
CA ILE A 302 10.15 -10.42 -19.21
C ILE A 302 8.81 -10.89 -18.66
N ASP A 303 8.72 -12.12 -18.20
CA ASP A 303 7.56 -12.58 -17.44
C ASP A 303 7.71 -12.21 -15.96
N ILE A 304 6.58 -11.78 -15.33
CA ILE A 304 6.54 -11.25 -13.96
C ILE A 304 5.46 -11.97 -13.16
N ASP A 305 5.86 -12.63 -12.09
CA ASP A 305 4.96 -13.15 -11.05
C ASP A 305 4.64 -12.00 -10.06
N ALA A 306 3.37 -11.60 -10.01
CA ALA A 306 2.90 -10.52 -9.17
C ALA A 306 2.44 -10.95 -7.76
N SER A 307 2.47 -12.25 -7.47
CA SER A 307 1.97 -12.82 -6.20
C SER A 307 2.57 -12.15 -4.96
N GLN A 308 3.85 -11.73 -5.02
CA GLN A 308 4.55 -11.10 -3.91
C GLN A 308 4.71 -9.58 -4.03
N ILE A 309 4.37 -8.98 -5.19
CA ILE A 309 4.61 -7.58 -5.53
C ILE A 309 3.42 -6.90 -6.22
N PRO A 310 2.19 -7.08 -5.72
CA PRO A 310 0.98 -6.60 -6.42
C PRO A 310 0.99 -5.08 -6.62
N ASP A 311 1.59 -4.36 -5.71
CA ASP A 311 1.60 -2.90 -5.74
C ASP A 311 2.54 -2.31 -6.81
N LEU A 312 3.46 -3.12 -7.35
CA LEU A 312 4.31 -2.73 -8.46
C LEU A 312 3.65 -2.90 -9.85
N VAL A 313 2.56 -3.69 -9.95
CA VAL A 313 1.95 -4.04 -11.25
C VAL A 313 1.60 -2.82 -12.10
N PRO A 314 0.97 -1.75 -11.61
CA PRO A 314 0.64 -0.59 -12.44
C PRO A 314 1.88 0.03 -13.09
N VAL A 315 2.93 0.32 -12.33
CA VAL A 315 4.13 0.95 -12.86
C VAL A 315 5.01 0.00 -13.67
N LEU A 316 5.05 -1.30 -13.34
CA LEU A 316 5.72 -2.32 -14.15
C LEU A 316 5.05 -2.50 -15.51
N THR A 317 3.72 -2.36 -15.58
CA THR A 317 3.00 -2.35 -16.86
C THR A 317 3.42 -1.18 -17.73
N VAL A 318 3.66 0.00 -17.13
CA VAL A 318 4.24 1.14 -17.87
C VAL A 318 5.64 0.80 -18.39
N CYS A 319 6.51 0.18 -17.60
CA CYS A 319 7.83 -0.26 -18.03
C CYS A 319 7.72 -1.26 -19.20
N ALA A 320 6.85 -2.26 -19.06
CA ALA A 320 6.61 -3.30 -20.05
C ALA A 320 6.06 -2.76 -21.37
N ALA A 321 5.24 -1.71 -21.32
CA ALA A 321 4.68 -1.06 -22.53
C ALA A 321 5.77 -0.49 -23.47
N PHE A 322 6.99 -0.30 -22.98
CA PHE A 322 8.13 0.20 -23.75
C PHE A 322 9.28 -0.81 -23.90
N ALA A 323 9.08 -2.05 -23.43
CA ALA A 323 10.05 -3.12 -23.57
C ALA A 323 9.85 -3.87 -24.89
N LYS A 324 10.91 -4.22 -25.60
CA LYS A 324 10.84 -4.99 -26.84
C LYS A 324 10.28 -6.38 -26.59
N GLY A 325 9.24 -6.78 -27.30
CA GLY A 325 8.58 -8.07 -27.18
C GLY A 325 7.28 -8.01 -26.40
N THR A 326 6.88 -9.13 -25.80
CA THR A 326 5.63 -9.26 -25.05
C THR A 326 5.91 -9.69 -23.61
N THR A 327 5.49 -8.86 -22.66
CA THR A 327 5.56 -9.15 -21.23
C THR A 327 4.25 -9.77 -20.75
N LYS A 328 4.34 -10.82 -19.94
CA LYS A 328 3.20 -11.37 -19.19
C LYS A 328 3.37 -11.09 -17.70
N ILE A 329 2.35 -10.45 -17.10
CA ILE A 329 2.20 -10.32 -15.64
C ILE A 329 1.09 -11.28 -15.22
N TYR A 330 1.34 -12.15 -14.24
CA TYR A 330 0.42 -13.20 -13.80
C TYR A 330 0.36 -13.30 -12.27
N ASN A 331 -0.54 -14.12 -11.73
CA ASN A 331 -0.83 -14.23 -10.29
C ASN A 331 -1.21 -12.87 -9.66
N ALA A 332 -2.06 -12.11 -10.33
CA ALA A 332 -2.42 -10.74 -9.96
C ALA A 332 -3.93 -10.56 -9.68
N GLU A 333 -4.72 -11.64 -9.58
CA GLU A 333 -6.18 -11.61 -9.43
C GLU A 333 -6.66 -10.68 -8.30
N ARG A 334 -5.97 -10.68 -7.15
CA ARG A 334 -6.33 -9.84 -6.00
C ARG A 334 -6.19 -8.33 -6.22
N LEU A 335 -5.59 -7.89 -7.33
CA LEU A 335 -5.59 -6.48 -7.71
C LEU A 335 -6.99 -5.97 -8.06
N ARG A 336 -7.94 -6.88 -8.33
CA ARG A 336 -9.33 -6.53 -8.63
C ARG A 336 -10.10 -5.99 -7.42
N ILE A 337 -9.67 -6.32 -6.21
CA ILE A 337 -10.32 -5.94 -4.94
C ILE A 337 -9.54 -4.87 -4.16
N LYS A 338 -8.68 -4.11 -4.84
CA LYS A 338 -7.93 -2.99 -4.25
C LYS A 338 -8.78 -1.69 -4.25
N GLU A 339 -8.14 -0.53 -4.27
CA GLU A 339 -8.79 0.79 -4.33
C GLU A 339 -9.69 0.94 -5.57
N CYS A 340 -9.33 0.26 -6.63
CA CYS A 340 -10.12 -0.01 -7.82
C CYS A 340 -9.79 -1.43 -8.33
N ASP A 341 -10.45 -1.89 -9.40
CA ASP A 341 -9.92 -3.02 -10.18
C ASP A 341 -8.68 -2.55 -10.91
N ARG A 342 -7.49 -2.78 -10.30
CA ARG A 342 -6.20 -2.30 -10.81
C ARG A 342 -5.80 -2.96 -12.12
N LEU A 343 -6.23 -4.19 -12.41
CA LEU A 343 -5.95 -4.83 -13.70
C LEU A 343 -6.67 -4.08 -14.82
N THR A 344 -7.98 -3.90 -14.66
CA THR A 344 -8.79 -3.13 -15.61
C THR A 344 -8.31 -1.68 -15.73
N ALA A 345 -8.03 -1.01 -14.61
CA ALA A 345 -7.60 0.39 -14.61
C ALA A 345 -6.25 0.57 -15.31
N THR A 346 -5.30 -0.33 -15.06
CA THR A 346 -3.96 -0.29 -15.68
C THR A 346 -4.03 -0.59 -17.18
N ALA A 347 -4.82 -1.59 -17.59
CA ALA A 347 -5.03 -1.89 -19.00
C ALA A 347 -5.66 -0.70 -19.74
N LYS A 348 -6.68 -0.06 -19.15
CA LYS A 348 -7.30 1.15 -19.71
C LYS A 348 -6.33 2.31 -19.78
N LEU A 349 -5.50 2.54 -18.75
CA LEU A 349 -4.49 3.59 -18.77
C LEU A 349 -3.60 3.48 -20.02
N ILE A 350 -3.00 2.32 -20.26
CA ILE A 350 -2.08 2.14 -21.35
C ILE A 350 -2.79 2.13 -22.71
N ASN A 351 -3.93 1.45 -22.83
CA ASN A 351 -4.69 1.35 -24.08
C ASN A 351 -5.27 2.69 -24.53
N ASN A 352 -5.76 3.54 -23.61
CA ASN A 352 -6.26 4.88 -23.92
C ASN A 352 -5.16 5.80 -24.48
N LEU A 353 -3.91 5.53 -24.14
CA LEU A 353 -2.74 6.24 -24.66
C LEU A 353 -2.16 5.60 -25.95
N GLY A 354 -2.86 4.63 -26.52
CA GLY A 354 -2.44 3.98 -27.78
C GLY A 354 -1.47 2.82 -27.60
N GLY A 355 -1.28 2.34 -26.37
CA GLY A 355 -0.54 1.11 -26.07
C GLY A 355 -1.38 -0.15 -26.34
N LYS A 356 -0.81 -1.31 -26.02
CA LYS A 356 -1.41 -2.62 -26.30
C LYS A 356 -1.33 -3.51 -25.07
N VAL A 357 -2.39 -3.53 -24.28
CA VAL A 357 -2.53 -4.38 -23.11
C VAL A 357 -3.79 -5.22 -23.22
N THR A 358 -3.63 -6.53 -23.13
CA THR A 358 -4.73 -7.49 -23.01
C THR A 358 -4.88 -7.86 -21.55
N GLU A 359 -6.07 -7.63 -21.02
CA GLU A 359 -6.43 -8.01 -19.66
C GLU A 359 -6.80 -9.50 -19.61
N LEU A 360 -6.22 -10.22 -18.63
CA LEU A 360 -6.55 -11.59 -18.29
C LEU A 360 -7.29 -11.63 -16.95
N PRO A 361 -7.97 -12.74 -16.58
CA PRO A 361 -8.62 -12.87 -15.27
C PRO A 361 -7.67 -12.59 -14.10
N ASP A 362 -6.43 -13.05 -14.19
CA ASP A 362 -5.40 -13.01 -13.15
C ASP A 362 -4.13 -12.23 -13.54
N GLY A 363 -4.20 -11.37 -14.59
CA GLY A 363 -2.99 -10.69 -15.05
C GLY A 363 -3.17 -9.83 -16.28
N LEU A 364 -2.03 -9.48 -16.91
CA LEU A 364 -1.94 -8.63 -18.08
C LEU A 364 -0.93 -9.20 -19.09
N VAL A 365 -1.23 -9.06 -20.39
CA VAL A 365 -0.28 -9.27 -21.49
C VAL A 365 -0.02 -7.94 -22.14
N ILE A 366 1.23 -7.51 -22.22
CA ILE A 366 1.64 -6.20 -22.69
C ILE A 366 2.56 -6.34 -23.88
N GLU A 367 2.17 -5.82 -25.04
CA GLU A 367 3.03 -5.70 -26.21
C GLU A 367 3.77 -4.37 -26.18
N GLY A 368 5.10 -4.42 -26.33
CA GLY A 368 5.95 -3.23 -26.32
C GLY A 368 5.75 -2.35 -27.56
N ILE A 369 5.82 -1.03 -27.33
CA ILE A 369 5.74 0.01 -28.37
C ILE A 369 6.83 1.06 -28.14
N ASP A 370 7.14 1.87 -29.13
CA ASP A 370 8.20 2.89 -29.02
C ASP A 370 7.74 4.13 -28.22
N THR A 371 6.49 4.56 -28.40
CA THR A 371 5.94 5.78 -27.81
C THR A 371 4.43 5.64 -27.60
N LEU A 372 3.92 6.26 -26.54
CA LEU A 372 2.49 6.45 -26.30
C LEU A 372 2.01 7.77 -26.90
N ASN A 373 0.73 7.83 -27.27
CA ASN A 373 0.07 9.07 -27.67
C ASN A 373 -0.34 9.87 -26.43
N GLY A 374 -0.71 11.15 -26.60
CA GLY A 374 -1.41 11.90 -25.56
C GLY A 374 -2.87 11.45 -25.42
N GLY A 375 -3.52 11.88 -24.33
CA GLY A 375 -4.92 11.58 -24.12
C GLY A 375 -5.39 11.73 -22.69
N PHE A 376 -6.68 11.40 -22.49
CA PHE A 376 -7.30 11.40 -21.17
C PHE A 376 -7.23 9.99 -20.55
N CYS A 377 -6.88 9.96 -19.27
CA CYS A 377 -6.86 8.76 -18.45
C CYS A 377 -7.73 8.92 -17.22
N GLU A 378 -8.62 7.98 -16.97
CA GLU A 378 -9.34 7.90 -15.70
C GLU A 378 -8.38 7.43 -14.60
N GLY A 379 -8.29 8.19 -13.50
CA GLY A 379 -7.42 7.88 -12.35
C GLY A 379 -8.05 6.91 -11.33
N PHE A 380 -9.35 6.60 -11.48
CA PHE A 380 -10.11 5.63 -10.67
C PHE A 380 -10.01 5.87 -9.15
N ASN A 381 -9.73 7.09 -8.71
CA ASN A 381 -9.44 7.41 -7.31
C ASN A 381 -8.33 6.52 -6.71
N ASP A 382 -7.38 6.08 -7.54
CA ASP A 382 -6.25 5.25 -7.13
C ASP A 382 -4.92 5.97 -7.42
N HIS A 383 -4.17 6.24 -6.36
CA HIS A 383 -2.90 6.95 -6.42
C HIS A 383 -1.88 6.26 -7.34
N ARG A 384 -1.88 4.91 -7.43
CA ARG A 384 -0.93 4.16 -8.27
C ARG A 384 -1.25 4.33 -9.74
N ILE A 385 -2.52 4.44 -10.11
CA ILE A 385 -2.93 4.71 -11.49
C ILE A 385 -2.53 6.13 -11.90
N VAL A 386 -2.81 7.12 -11.05
CA VAL A 386 -2.48 8.53 -11.31
C VAL A 386 -0.96 8.75 -11.40
N MET A 387 -0.18 8.15 -10.50
CA MET A 387 1.29 8.22 -10.56
C MET A 387 1.87 7.48 -11.77
N SER A 388 1.29 6.32 -12.14
CA SER A 388 1.69 5.59 -13.36
C SER A 388 1.44 6.39 -14.63
N ALA A 389 0.34 7.14 -14.69
CA ALA A 389 0.08 8.07 -15.80
C ALA A 389 1.21 9.12 -15.94
N GLY A 390 1.71 9.64 -14.80
CA GLY A 390 2.87 10.53 -14.80
C GLY A 390 4.13 9.86 -15.37
N VAL A 391 4.39 8.59 -15.04
CA VAL A 391 5.54 7.86 -15.57
C VAL A 391 5.43 7.61 -17.07
N CYS A 392 4.22 7.41 -17.62
CA CYS A 392 4.00 7.31 -19.06
C CYS A 392 4.51 8.55 -19.84
N ALA A 393 4.51 9.73 -19.19
CA ALA A 393 4.95 10.98 -19.85
C ALA A 393 6.44 10.99 -20.26
N VAL A 394 7.27 10.06 -19.78
CA VAL A 394 8.68 9.93 -20.17
C VAL A 394 8.82 9.52 -21.65
N ARG A 395 7.88 8.75 -22.20
CA ARG A 395 7.87 8.33 -23.61
C ARG A 395 6.53 8.64 -24.27
N LEU A 396 6.19 9.92 -24.28
CA LEU A 396 4.91 10.42 -24.71
C LEU A 396 5.05 11.34 -25.92
N GLY A 397 4.20 11.17 -26.95
CA GLY A 397 4.12 12.03 -28.12
C GLY A 397 3.17 13.23 -28.00
N GLY A 398 2.49 13.39 -26.86
CA GLY A 398 1.51 14.46 -26.60
C GLY A 398 1.48 14.87 -25.14
N GLU A 399 0.30 15.12 -24.58
CA GLU A 399 0.08 15.36 -23.14
C GLU A 399 -0.92 14.36 -22.55
N ILE A 400 -0.84 14.08 -21.26
CA ILE A 400 -1.79 13.24 -20.55
C ILE A 400 -2.59 14.13 -19.58
N GLU A 401 -3.91 14.00 -19.58
CA GLU A 401 -4.77 14.46 -18.51
C GLU A 401 -5.29 13.26 -17.71
N SER A 402 -5.09 13.27 -16.40
CA SER A 402 -5.60 12.22 -15.50
C SER A 402 -6.56 12.81 -14.48
N SER A 403 -7.73 12.17 -14.31
CA SER A 403 -8.66 12.53 -13.25
C SER A 403 -8.15 12.08 -11.87
N TYR A 404 -8.80 12.56 -10.80
CA TYR A 404 -8.44 12.22 -9.42
C TYR A 404 -7.02 12.61 -9.00
N ALA A 405 -6.54 13.77 -9.44
CA ALA A 405 -5.20 14.26 -9.13
C ALA A 405 -4.82 14.16 -7.64
N LEU A 406 -5.77 14.40 -6.74
CA LEU A 406 -5.53 14.38 -5.29
C LEU A 406 -5.50 12.97 -4.68
N SER A 407 -5.75 11.92 -5.45
CA SER A 407 -5.65 10.54 -4.94
C SER A 407 -4.24 10.19 -4.46
N ILE A 408 -3.20 10.89 -4.94
CA ILE A 408 -1.81 10.74 -4.45
C ILE A 408 -1.70 10.99 -2.95
N ASN A 409 -2.56 11.84 -2.37
CA ASN A 409 -2.57 12.15 -0.94
C ASN A 409 -2.87 10.93 -0.05
N LYS A 410 -3.38 9.83 -0.62
CA LYS A 410 -3.57 8.56 0.11
C LYS A 410 -2.26 7.93 0.56
N SER A 411 -1.15 8.17 -0.19
CA SER A 411 0.12 7.51 0.09
C SER A 411 1.36 8.37 -0.13
N TYR A 412 1.33 9.35 -1.05
CA TYR A 412 2.48 10.17 -1.41
C TYR A 412 2.05 11.63 -1.72
N PRO A 413 1.74 12.45 -0.71
CA PRO A 413 1.29 13.82 -0.92
C PRO A 413 2.25 14.69 -1.75
N ASP A 414 3.55 14.50 -1.58
CA ASP A 414 4.60 15.29 -2.25
C ASP A 414 5.00 14.75 -3.64
N PHE A 415 4.27 13.74 -4.18
CA PHE A 415 4.63 13.11 -5.45
C PHE A 415 4.86 14.11 -6.59
N TYR A 416 4.00 15.10 -6.76
CA TYR A 416 4.14 16.09 -7.85
C TYR A 416 5.35 16.99 -7.65
N ILE A 417 5.74 17.29 -6.41
CA ILE A 417 6.92 18.08 -6.09
C ILE A 417 8.15 17.29 -6.53
N ASP A 418 8.28 16.05 -6.08
CA ASP A 418 9.43 15.20 -6.39
C ASP A 418 9.48 14.82 -7.87
N TYR A 419 8.31 14.58 -8.48
CA TYR A 419 8.19 14.36 -9.92
C TYR A 419 8.70 15.56 -10.74
N ASN A 420 8.34 16.78 -10.34
CA ASN A 420 8.80 17.99 -11.01
C ASN A 420 10.30 18.24 -10.75
N ASN A 421 10.84 17.86 -9.58
CA ASN A 421 12.26 18.00 -9.24
C ASN A 421 13.19 17.14 -10.13
N ILE A 422 12.70 16.01 -10.66
CA ILE A 422 13.45 15.20 -11.64
C ILE A 422 13.22 15.62 -13.10
N GLY A 423 12.65 16.81 -13.33
CA GLY A 423 12.37 17.37 -14.65
C GLY A 423 10.98 17.08 -15.20
N GLY A 424 10.14 16.40 -14.44
CA GLY A 424 8.73 16.19 -14.76
C GLY A 424 7.96 17.52 -14.83
N LYS A 425 6.79 17.47 -15.44
CA LYS A 425 5.91 18.64 -15.61
C LYS A 425 4.48 18.21 -15.30
N ALA A 426 4.17 18.13 -14.01
CA ALA A 426 2.83 17.86 -13.51
C ALA A 426 2.15 19.17 -13.08
N ASN A 427 1.00 19.46 -13.66
CA ASN A 427 0.18 20.64 -13.32
C ASN A 427 -1.19 20.16 -12.86
N VAL A 428 -1.53 20.40 -11.59
CA VAL A 428 -2.87 20.14 -11.06
C VAL A 428 -3.82 21.26 -11.49
N LEU A 429 -4.90 20.86 -12.14
CA LEU A 429 -5.92 21.76 -12.68
C LEU A 429 -7.19 21.61 -11.84
N ASP A 430 -7.57 22.68 -11.15
CA ASP A 430 -8.87 22.79 -10.50
C ASP A 430 -9.86 23.32 -11.56
N LEU A 431 -10.75 22.48 -12.04
CA LEU A 431 -11.88 22.92 -12.84
C LEU A 431 -12.93 23.49 -11.87
N ARG A 432 -12.94 24.81 -11.76
CA ARG A 432 -14.01 25.57 -11.08
C ARG A 432 -15.29 25.58 -11.89
#